data_27cea2f6e3ea83013dfa0ffb46f51429
#
_entry.id   27cea2f6e3ea83013dfa0ffb46f51429
#
_cell.length_a   1.000
_cell.length_b   1.000
_cell.length_c   1.000
_cell.angle_alpha   90.00
_cell.angle_beta   90.00
_cell.angle_gamma   90.00
#
_symmetry.space_group_name_H-M   'P 1'
#
loop_
_entity.id
_entity.type
_entity.pdbx_description
1 polymer ?
#
loop_
_entity_poly.entity_id
_entity_poly.type
_entity_poly.pdbx_seq_one_letter_code
_entity_poly.pdbx_strand_id
1 'polypeptide(L)'
;LLLHRPSPLMQVDEIAEAIEKLKTEGKILDFGVSNFTPSQTDLIQTRIKIDYNQIKFSITDFEAMLDGSLDHMQANGITPMCWSPMGTVFKNEDEKSNRITKLATQLSLKYNAEIAQLVLAWILKHPSGILPVCGTADESRIRNLMKATSIEMELEDWFAFWTESTGKNVP
;
A
#
# COMPACT_ATOMS: atom_id res chain seq x y z
N LEU A 1 -14.77 -7.92 0.54
CA LEU A 1 -14.23 -9.04 -0.26
C LEU A 1 -13.26 -8.51 -1.29
N LEU A 2 -12.12 -9.19 -1.49
CA LEU A 2 -11.18 -8.86 -2.57
C LEU A 2 -11.12 -10.01 -3.59
N LEU A 3 -11.22 -9.70 -4.88
CA LEU A 3 -10.87 -10.61 -5.97
C LEU A 3 -9.34 -10.70 -6.04
N HIS A 4 -8.79 -11.89 -5.70
CA HIS A 4 -7.39 -12.05 -5.32
C HIS A 4 -6.38 -11.70 -6.42
N ARG A 5 -6.69 -12.04 -7.69
CA ARG A 5 -5.81 -11.75 -8.85
C ARG A 5 -6.63 -11.58 -10.12
N PRO A 6 -6.17 -10.75 -11.06
CA PRO A 6 -6.77 -10.71 -12.39
C PRO A 6 -6.53 -12.03 -13.13
N SER A 7 -7.57 -12.54 -13.77
CA SER A 7 -7.45 -13.65 -14.71
C SER A 7 -7.53 -13.11 -16.15
N PRO A 8 -6.69 -13.58 -17.07
CA PRO A 8 -6.84 -13.24 -18.50
C PRO A 8 -8.18 -13.70 -19.08
N LEU A 9 -8.85 -14.65 -18.41
CA LEU A 9 -10.12 -15.25 -18.83
C LEU A 9 -11.31 -14.75 -17.98
N MET A 10 -11.15 -13.68 -17.21
CA MET A 10 -12.23 -13.17 -16.37
C MET A 10 -13.40 -12.66 -17.21
N GLN A 11 -14.60 -13.03 -16.80
CA GLN A 11 -15.86 -12.55 -17.36
C GLN A 11 -16.44 -11.50 -16.41
N VAL A 12 -16.49 -10.27 -16.86
CA VAL A 12 -16.84 -9.13 -15.97
C VAL A 12 -18.30 -9.20 -15.52
N ASP A 13 -19.21 -9.64 -16.40
CA ASP A 13 -20.62 -9.77 -16.07
C ASP A 13 -20.85 -10.86 -15.00
N GLU A 14 -20.14 -12.00 -15.09
CA GLU A 14 -20.21 -13.06 -14.06
C GLU A 14 -19.69 -12.58 -12.69
N ILE A 15 -18.60 -11.81 -12.71
CA ILE A 15 -18.04 -11.21 -11.48
C ILE A 15 -19.06 -10.26 -10.87
N ALA A 16 -19.63 -9.37 -11.65
CA ALA A 16 -20.60 -8.38 -11.18
C ALA A 16 -21.83 -9.06 -10.58
N GLU A 17 -22.43 -10.06 -11.28
CA GLU A 17 -23.58 -10.83 -10.79
C GLU A 17 -23.28 -11.51 -9.45
N ALA A 18 -22.11 -12.16 -9.34
CA ALA A 18 -21.70 -12.84 -8.12
C ALA A 18 -21.54 -11.86 -6.93
N ILE A 19 -20.92 -10.70 -7.17
CA ILE A 19 -20.70 -9.68 -6.15
C ILE A 19 -22.00 -9.03 -5.72
N GLU A 20 -22.89 -8.68 -6.65
CA GLU A 20 -24.21 -8.11 -6.35
C GLU A 20 -25.05 -9.08 -5.51
N LYS A 21 -25.03 -10.37 -5.85
CA LYS A 21 -25.68 -11.41 -5.05
C LYS A 21 -25.13 -11.45 -3.62
N LEU A 22 -23.81 -11.44 -3.45
CA LEU A 22 -23.19 -11.46 -2.12
C LEU A 22 -23.51 -10.20 -1.30
N LYS A 23 -23.57 -9.03 -1.93
CA LYS A 23 -24.00 -7.77 -1.29
C LYS A 23 -25.47 -7.85 -0.87
N THR A 24 -26.35 -8.32 -1.76
CA THR A 24 -27.80 -8.46 -1.49
C THR A 24 -28.08 -9.45 -0.34
N GLU A 25 -27.31 -10.53 -0.26
CA GLU A 25 -27.39 -11.51 0.82
C GLU A 25 -26.74 -11.02 2.14
N GLY A 26 -26.18 -9.81 2.17
CA GLY A 26 -25.52 -9.24 3.34
C GLY A 26 -24.21 -9.94 3.73
N LYS A 27 -23.62 -10.74 2.84
CA LYS A 27 -22.39 -11.48 3.10
C LYS A 27 -21.13 -10.64 2.97
N ILE A 28 -21.19 -9.57 2.20
CA ILE A 28 -20.11 -8.58 2.04
C ILE A 28 -20.71 -7.17 2.06
N LEU A 29 -19.90 -6.22 2.53
CA LEU A 29 -20.22 -4.79 2.50
C LEU A 29 -19.66 -4.15 1.23
N ASP A 30 -18.35 -4.29 1.06
CA ASP A 30 -17.60 -3.66 -0.01
C ASP A 30 -16.90 -4.69 -0.88
N PHE A 31 -16.58 -4.28 -2.10
CA PHE A 31 -15.86 -5.07 -3.08
C PHE A 31 -14.57 -4.39 -3.50
N GLY A 32 -13.52 -5.18 -3.65
CA GLY A 32 -12.24 -4.72 -4.16
C GLY A 32 -11.54 -5.80 -4.96
N VAL A 33 -10.37 -5.44 -5.43
CA VAL A 33 -9.50 -6.30 -6.23
C VAL A 33 -8.10 -6.36 -5.63
N SER A 34 -7.23 -7.22 -6.16
CA SER A 34 -5.83 -7.29 -5.74
C SER A 34 -4.91 -7.46 -6.93
N ASN A 35 -3.92 -6.58 -7.04
CA ASN A 35 -2.93 -6.53 -8.11
C ASN A 35 -3.54 -6.33 -9.52
N PHE A 36 -4.63 -5.60 -9.59
CA PHE A 36 -5.22 -5.18 -10.88
C PHE A 36 -4.54 -3.92 -11.38
N THR A 37 -4.24 -3.89 -12.66
CA THR A 37 -3.76 -2.69 -13.36
C THR A 37 -4.89 -1.67 -13.51
N PRO A 38 -4.58 -0.38 -13.80
CA PRO A 38 -5.59 0.63 -14.11
C PRO A 38 -6.62 0.16 -15.14
N SER A 39 -6.19 -0.37 -16.27
CA SER A 39 -7.09 -0.83 -17.34
C SER A 39 -7.96 -2.03 -16.94
N GLN A 40 -7.44 -2.94 -16.11
CA GLN A 40 -8.23 -4.06 -15.58
C GLN A 40 -9.26 -3.59 -14.57
N THR A 41 -8.90 -2.59 -13.76
CA THR A 41 -9.80 -1.94 -12.82
C THR A 41 -10.92 -1.22 -13.57
N ASP A 42 -10.61 -0.44 -14.61
CA ASP A 42 -11.59 0.24 -15.45
C ASP A 42 -12.56 -0.76 -16.09
N LEU A 43 -12.03 -1.89 -16.57
CA LEU A 43 -12.86 -2.94 -17.18
C LEU A 43 -13.91 -3.48 -16.18
N ILE A 44 -13.52 -3.78 -14.94
CA ILE A 44 -14.47 -4.22 -13.90
C ILE A 44 -15.47 -3.10 -13.56
N GLN A 45 -14.99 -1.85 -13.47
CA GLN A 45 -15.84 -0.70 -13.14
C GLN A 45 -16.91 -0.39 -14.19
N THR A 46 -16.83 -0.95 -15.40
CA THR A 46 -17.93 -0.86 -16.37
C THR A 46 -19.21 -1.56 -15.88
N ARG A 47 -19.13 -2.43 -14.88
CA ARG A 47 -20.25 -3.23 -14.36
C ARG A 47 -20.47 -3.06 -12.87
N ILE A 48 -19.41 -2.96 -12.07
CA ILE A 48 -19.51 -2.89 -10.62
C ILE A 48 -18.43 -1.99 -10.03
N LYS A 49 -18.81 -1.19 -9.05
CA LYS A 49 -17.88 -0.31 -8.34
C LYS A 49 -16.82 -1.11 -7.59
N ILE A 50 -15.57 -0.68 -7.72
CA ILE A 50 -14.44 -1.14 -6.92
C ILE A 50 -14.16 -0.11 -5.83
N ASP A 51 -14.13 -0.56 -4.57
CA ASP A 51 -13.85 0.30 -3.41
C ASP A 51 -12.36 0.23 -3.00
N TYR A 52 -11.68 -0.90 -3.26
CA TYR A 52 -10.29 -1.14 -2.85
C TYR A 52 -9.50 -1.85 -3.94
N ASN A 53 -8.20 -1.52 -4.06
CA ASN A 53 -7.24 -2.36 -4.79
C ASN A 53 -6.03 -2.63 -3.89
N GLN A 54 -5.79 -3.90 -3.57
CA GLN A 54 -4.65 -4.31 -2.75
C GLN A 54 -3.44 -4.60 -3.65
N ILE A 55 -2.43 -3.76 -3.57
CA ILE A 55 -1.23 -3.80 -4.42
C ILE A 55 0.02 -4.06 -3.60
N LYS A 56 1.10 -4.47 -4.26
CA LYS A 56 2.43 -4.45 -3.66
C LYS A 56 2.91 -3.02 -3.53
N PHE A 57 3.17 -2.57 -2.31
CA PHE A 57 3.74 -1.26 -2.10
C PHE A 57 4.51 -1.19 -0.78
N SER A 58 5.71 -0.67 -0.84
CA SER A 58 6.57 -0.45 0.31
C SER A 58 7.69 0.52 -0.08
N ILE A 59 8.46 0.96 0.89
CA ILE A 59 9.65 1.77 0.63
C ILE A 59 10.69 1.08 -0.26
N THR A 60 10.71 -0.25 -0.33
CA THR A 60 11.61 -1.03 -1.20
C THR A 60 10.98 -1.45 -2.52
N ASP A 61 9.67 -1.22 -2.69
CA ASP A 61 8.89 -1.62 -3.86
C ASP A 61 7.77 -0.58 -4.09
N PHE A 62 8.09 0.46 -4.82
CA PHE A 62 7.25 1.66 -4.98
C PHE A 62 6.83 1.93 -6.43
N GLU A 63 6.92 0.91 -7.31
CA GLU A 63 6.54 1.05 -8.73
C GLU A 63 5.16 1.66 -8.94
N ALA A 64 4.17 1.29 -8.09
CA ALA A 64 2.82 1.81 -8.18
C ALA A 64 2.72 3.34 -8.04
N MET A 65 3.74 4.00 -7.47
CA MET A 65 3.85 5.45 -7.39
C MET A 65 4.32 6.09 -8.72
N LEU A 66 4.90 5.28 -9.62
CA LEU A 66 5.55 5.74 -10.84
C LEU A 66 4.84 5.26 -12.12
N ASP A 67 4.05 4.19 -12.04
CA ASP A 67 3.39 3.55 -13.18
C ASP A 67 1.95 4.06 -13.41
N GLY A 68 1.50 5.03 -12.61
CA GLY A 68 0.15 5.58 -12.66
C GLY A 68 -0.90 4.80 -11.88
N SER A 69 -0.55 3.70 -11.22
CA SER A 69 -1.52 2.90 -10.44
C SER A 69 -2.12 3.67 -9.29
N LEU A 70 -1.30 4.39 -8.49
CA LEU A 70 -1.80 5.20 -7.38
C LEU A 70 -2.59 6.42 -7.87
N ASP A 71 -2.14 7.07 -8.95
CA ASP A 71 -2.86 8.20 -9.56
C ASP A 71 -4.24 7.78 -10.02
N HIS A 72 -4.33 6.63 -10.71
CA HIS A 72 -5.59 6.06 -11.16
C HIS A 72 -6.54 5.76 -10.00
N MET A 73 -6.05 5.12 -8.94
CA MET A 73 -6.86 4.83 -7.76
C MET A 73 -7.38 6.10 -7.10
N GLN A 74 -6.52 7.11 -6.93
CA GLN A 74 -6.90 8.40 -6.37
C GLN A 74 -7.95 9.11 -7.23
N ALA A 75 -7.79 9.13 -8.56
CA ALA A 75 -8.72 9.76 -9.49
C ALA A 75 -10.11 9.08 -9.49
N ASN A 76 -10.17 7.78 -9.23
CA ASN A 76 -11.40 6.97 -9.25
C ASN A 76 -11.99 6.72 -7.86
N GLY A 77 -11.44 7.30 -6.79
CA GLY A 77 -11.92 7.09 -5.42
C GLY A 77 -11.76 5.65 -4.93
N ILE A 78 -10.76 4.94 -5.44
CA ILE A 78 -10.39 3.58 -5.02
C ILE A 78 -9.34 3.68 -3.94
N THR A 79 -9.58 3.07 -2.80
CA THR A 79 -8.62 3.08 -1.69
C THR A 79 -7.51 2.05 -1.93
N PRO A 80 -6.24 2.46 -2.04
CA PRO A 80 -5.14 1.52 -2.12
C PRO A 80 -4.93 0.83 -0.78
N MET A 81 -4.76 -0.49 -0.80
CA MET A 81 -4.21 -1.26 0.32
C MET A 81 -2.83 -1.76 -0.07
N CYS A 82 -1.86 -1.77 0.82
CA CYS A 82 -0.56 -2.31 0.45
C CYS A 82 -0.22 -3.59 1.22
N TRP A 83 0.05 -4.67 0.47
CA TRP A 83 0.63 -5.87 1.06
C TRP A 83 2.16 -5.78 1.10
N SER A 84 2.76 -6.46 2.08
CA SER A 84 4.19 -6.36 2.41
C SER A 84 4.68 -4.93 2.67
N PRO A 85 4.02 -4.12 3.52
CA PRO A 85 4.36 -2.72 3.71
C PRO A 85 5.78 -2.48 4.24
N MET A 86 6.38 -3.47 4.91
CA MET A 86 7.77 -3.40 5.36
C MET A 86 8.79 -3.74 4.26
N GLY A 87 8.33 -4.24 3.10
CA GLY A 87 9.19 -4.66 2.01
C GLY A 87 10.26 -5.64 2.45
N THR A 88 11.51 -5.35 2.09
CA THR A 88 12.69 -6.14 2.44
C THR A 88 13.50 -5.56 3.59
N VAL A 89 13.10 -4.41 4.16
CA VAL A 89 13.89 -3.63 5.15
C VAL A 89 14.39 -4.48 6.32
N PHE A 90 13.60 -5.44 6.80
CA PHE A 90 13.94 -6.31 7.92
C PHE A 90 14.27 -7.75 7.51
N LYS A 91 14.34 -8.04 6.21
CA LYS A 91 14.54 -9.40 5.69
C LYS A 91 15.88 -9.61 5.02
N ASN A 92 16.37 -8.56 4.37
CA ASN A 92 17.58 -8.62 3.54
C ASN A 92 18.65 -7.72 4.12
N GLU A 93 19.89 -8.18 4.07
CA GLU A 93 21.08 -7.38 4.35
C GLU A 93 21.65 -6.81 3.02
N ASP A 94 20.76 -6.41 2.10
CA ASP A 94 21.17 -5.75 0.87
C ASP A 94 21.49 -4.26 1.09
N GLU A 95 22.19 -3.67 0.14
CA GLU A 95 22.64 -2.28 0.22
C GLU A 95 21.48 -1.29 0.35
N LYS A 96 20.35 -1.54 -0.33
CA LYS A 96 19.12 -0.74 -0.23
C LYS A 96 18.55 -0.77 1.19
N SER A 97 18.34 -1.95 1.74
CA SER A 97 17.81 -2.13 3.10
C SER A 97 18.71 -1.50 4.15
N ASN A 98 20.05 -1.60 3.97
CA ASN A 98 21.03 -1.00 4.86
C ASN A 98 20.98 0.54 4.83
N ARG A 99 20.87 1.17 3.65
CA ARG A 99 20.73 2.63 3.53
C ARG A 99 19.45 3.12 4.21
N ILE A 100 18.31 2.47 3.93
CA ILE A 100 17.03 2.82 4.55
C ILE A 100 17.09 2.70 6.08
N THR A 101 17.62 1.59 6.59
CA THR A 101 17.76 1.35 8.03
C THR A 101 18.68 2.38 8.70
N LYS A 102 19.76 2.74 8.06
CA LYS A 102 20.69 3.77 8.55
C LYS A 102 19.99 5.12 8.69
N LEU A 103 19.28 5.57 7.65
CA LEU A 103 18.50 6.81 7.70
C LEU A 103 17.42 6.74 8.78
N ALA A 104 16.64 5.66 8.81
CA ALA A 104 15.59 5.47 9.81
C ALA A 104 16.15 5.53 11.25
N THR A 105 17.33 4.95 11.49
CA THR A 105 18.00 5.02 12.79
C THR A 105 18.35 6.47 13.17
N GLN A 106 18.82 7.27 12.23
CA GLN A 106 19.10 8.70 12.47
C GLN A 106 17.83 9.49 12.79
N LEU A 107 16.74 9.21 12.07
CA LEU A 107 15.45 9.89 12.25
C LEU A 107 14.66 9.41 13.47
N SER A 108 15.00 8.25 14.04
CA SER A 108 14.30 7.69 15.22
C SER A 108 14.28 8.65 16.40
N LEU A 109 15.37 9.40 16.63
CA LEU A 109 15.41 10.40 17.70
C LEU A 109 14.54 11.61 17.37
N LYS A 110 14.55 12.07 16.12
CA LYS A 110 13.75 13.23 15.68
C LYS A 110 12.26 13.00 15.87
N TYR A 111 11.77 11.80 15.50
CA TYR A 111 10.36 11.45 15.55
C TYR A 111 9.95 10.68 16.82
N ASN A 112 10.90 10.39 17.71
CA ASN A 112 10.67 9.50 18.85
C ASN A 112 9.94 8.22 18.47
N ALA A 113 10.42 7.56 17.41
CA ALA A 113 9.75 6.45 16.74
C ALA A 113 10.71 5.32 16.40
N GLU A 114 10.19 4.10 16.36
CA GLU A 114 10.93 2.93 15.88
C GLU A 114 11.02 2.92 14.34
N ILE A 115 12.02 2.21 13.80
CA ILE A 115 12.24 2.08 12.35
C ILE A 115 10.98 1.61 11.62
N ALA A 116 10.29 0.61 12.17
CA ALA A 116 9.07 0.08 11.57
C ALA A 116 7.94 1.13 11.47
N GLN A 117 7.84 1.99 12.48
CA GLN A 117 6.87 3.08 12.49
C GLN A 117 7.20 4.14 11.43
N LEU A 118 8.49 4.48 11.27
CA LEU A 118 8.94 5.43 10.24
C LEU A 118 8.71 4.89 8.83
N VAL A 119 8.96 3.60 8.60
CA VAL A 119 8.66 2.94 7.32
C VAL A 119 7.17 2.99 6.99
N LEU A 120 6.31 2.76 7.98
CA LEU A 120 4.85 2.89 7.79
C LEU A 120 4.43 4.34 7.61
N ALA A 121 4.98 5.28 8.36
CA ALA A 121 4.69 6.70 8.24
C ALA A 121 5.03 7.23 6.84
N TRP A 122 6.10 6.72 6.23
CA TRP A 122 6.44 7.02 4.84
C TRP A 122 5.32 6.63 3.87
N ILE A 123 4.73 5.44 4.03
CA ILE A 123 3.60 4.98 3.22
C ILE A 123 2.36 5.84 3.49
N LEU A 124 2.04 6.08 4.76
CA LEU A 124 0.85 6.81 5.19
C LEU A 124 0.84 8.28 4.75
N LYS A 125 2.01 8.87 4.51
CA LYS A 125 2.13 10.25 4.02
C LYS A 125 1.70 10.41 2.56
N HIS A 126 1.63 9.33 1.78
CA HIS A 126 1.22 9.42 0.38
C HIS A 126 -0.24 9.89 0.25
N PRO A 127 -0.54 10.89 -0.62
CA PRO A 127 -1.87 11.52 -0.70
C PRO A 127 -2.99 10.60 -1.18
N SER A 128 -2.69 9.44 -1.77
CA SER A 128 -3.69 8.45 -2.17
C SER A 128 -4.32 7.68 -1.00
N GLY A 129 -3.91 7.95 0.25
CA GLY A 129 -4.52 7.33 1.43
C GLY A 129 -4.29 5.83 1.55
N ILE A 130 -3.08 5.37 1.29
CA ILE A 130 -2.71 3.94 1.31
C ILE A 130 -2.93 3.33 2.70
N LEU A 131 -3.61 2.20 2.75
CA LEU A 131 -3.83 1.41 3.97
C LEU A 131 -2.81 0.25 4.07
N PRO A 132 -1.83 0.30 4.99
CA PRO A 132 -0.89 -0.80 5.17
C PRO A 132 -1.55 -2.06 5.75
N VAL A 133 -1.35 -3.21 5.08
CA VAL A 133 -1.80 -4.51 5.58
C VAL A 133 -0.66 -5.17 6.33
N CYS A 134 -0.68 -5.06 7.66
CA CYS A 134 0.37 -5.59 8.53
C CYS A 134 0.17 -7.08 8.80
N GLY A 135 1.17 -7.91 8.45
CA GLY A 135 1.12 -9.37 8.58
C GLY A 135 1.53 -9.88 9.97
N THR A 136 0.89 -9.39 11.03
CA THR A 136 1.13 -9.87 12.40
C THR A 136 -0.19 -10.06 13.15
N ALA A 137 -0.25 -11.08 14.01
CA ALA A 137 -1.34 -11.33 14.95
C ALA A 137 -0.94 -10.99 16.40
N ASP A 138 0.28 -10.54 16.62
CA ASP A 138 0.76 -10.11 17.94
C ASP A 138 0.16 -8.74 18.29
N GLU A 139 -0.64 -8.70 19.35
CA GLU A 139 -1.34 -7.49 19.79
C GLU A 139 -0.37 -6.35 20.14
N SER A 140 0.72 -6.64 20.83
CA SER A 140 1.70 -5.64 21.23
C SER A 140 2.37 -5.00 20.01
N ARG A 141 2.70 -5.82 19.03
CA ARG A 141 3.26 -5.38 17.74
C ARG A 141 2.26 -4.54 16.95
N ILE A 142 0.98 -4.96 16.88
CA ILE A 142 -0.06 -4.17 16.21
C ILE A 142 -0.18 -2.80 16.86
N ARG A 143 -0.32 -2.72 18.21
CA ARG A 143 -0.40 -1.45 18.94
C ARG A 143 0.83 -0.57 18.70
N ASN A 144 2.00 -1.18 18.63
CA ASN A 144 3.23 -0.44 18.36
C ASN A 144 3.27 0.13 16.93
N LEU A 145 2.89 -0.66 15.93
CA LEU A 145 2.84 -0.22 14.54
C LEU A 145 1.79 0.88 14.30
N MET A 146 0.66 0.83 15.02
CA MET A 146 -0.37 1.88 14.94
C MET A 146 0.13 3.27 15.32
N LYS A 147 1.19 3.40 16.12
CA LYS A 147 1.79 4.71 16.43
C LYS A 147 2.30 5.44 15.19
N ALA A 148 2.55 4.73 14.09
CA ALA A 148 2.93 5.34 12.82
C ALA A 148 1.90 6.36 12.31
N THR A 149 0.61 6.18 12.65
CA THR A 149 -0.46 7.10 12.23
C THR A 149 -0.37 8.49 12.86
N SER A 150 0.40 8.63 13.94
CA SER A 150 0.62 9.91 14.64
C SER A 150 1.93 10.59 14.23
N ILE A 151 2.69 10.01 13.30
CA ILE A 151 3.96 10.57 12.84
C ILE A 151 3.71 11.49 11.66
N GLU A 152 3.88 12.77 11.87
CA GLU A 152 3.86 13.78 10.82
C GLU A 152 5.27 13.89 10.19
N MET A 153 5.60 12.96 9.30
CA MET A 153 6.90 12.97 8.62
C MET A 153 7.05 14.23 7.77
N GLU A 154 8.17 14.94 7.92
CA GLU A 154 8.50 16.11 7.11
C GLU A 154 8.72 15.72 5.64
N LEU A 155 8.55 16.68 4.73
CA LEU A 155 8.66 16.43 3.30
C LEU A 155 10.09 16.02 2.91
N GLU A 156 11.07 16.70 3.48
CA GLU A 156 12.49 16.45 3.25
C GLU A 156 12.89 15.03 3.67
N ASP A 157 12.37 14.56 4.81
CA ASP A 157 12.66 13.21 5.30
C ASP A 157 11.96 12.13 4.46
N TRP A 158 10.76 12.43 3.95
CA TRP A 158 10.06 11.54 3.01
C TRP A 158 10.87 11.34 1.73
N PHE A 159 11.37 12.43 1.14
CA PHE A 159 12.23 12.37 -0.04
C PHE A 159 13.60 11.76 0.26
N ALA A 160 14.17 11.98 1.44
CA ALA A 160 15.40 11.33 1.88
C ALA A 160 15.22 9.80 1.90
N PHE A 161 14.12 9.29 2.47
CA PHE A 161 13.79 7.88 2.44
C PHE A 161 13.69 7.33 1.00
N TRP A 162 13.03 8.05 0.11
CA TRP A 162 12.92 7.63 -1.29
C TRP A 162 14.29 7.64 -1.99
N THR A 163 15.11 8.63 -1.75
CA THR A 163 16.50 8.71 -2.24
C THR A 163 17.32 7.50 -1.76
N GLU A 164 17.28 7.18 -0.47
CA GLU A 164 17.98 6.01 0.07
C GLU A 164 17.46 4.69 -0.53
N SER A 165 16.17 4.62 -0.83
CA SER A 165 15.59 3.46 -1.49
C SER A 165 16.07 3.30 -2.93
N THR A 166 16.18 4.37 -3.69
CA THR A 166 16.67 4.32 -5.08
C THR A 166 18.19 4.22 -5.19
N GLY A 167 18.92 4.73 -4.19
CA GLY A 167 20.37 4.87 -4.22
C GLY A 167 20.87 5.99 -5.13
N LYS A 168 19.99 6.88 -5.56
CA LYS A 168 20.27 8.04 -6.42
C LYS A 168 19.28 9.15 -6.12
N ASN A 169 19.62 10.38 -6.49
CA ASN A 169 18.72 11.51 -6.32
C ASN A 169 17.39 11.25 -7.04
N VAL A 170 16.32 11.61 -6.38
CA VAL A 170 14.96 11.58 -6.91
C VAL A 170 14.55 12.98 -7.36
N PRO A 171 13.55 13.12 -8.24
CA PRO A 171 13.10 14.41 -8.75
C PRO A 171 12.68 15.39 -7.65
#